data_277f773108e9cc1006247baef5c34800
#
_entry.id   277f773108e9cc1006247baef5c34800
#
_cell.length_a   1.000
_cell.length_b   1.000
_cell.length_c   1.000
_cell.angle_alpha   90.00
_cell.angle_beta   90.00
_cell.angle_gamma   90.00
#
_symmetry.space_group_name_H-M   'P 1'
#
loop_
_entity.id
_entity.type
_entity.pdbx_description
1 polymer ?
#
loop_
_entity_poly.entity_id
_entity_poly.type
_entity_poly.pdbx_seq_one_letter_code
_entity_poly.pdbx_strand_id
1 'polypeptide(L)'
;MDQFTYPKYDSYKDSGIEWVGLIPDSWDILPIRAIFHERKERNIGPKTDFILSVTKDRGVIPYDEKGNIGNKKSENIDNYKVVHPGDLVINKMNAIIGSLGLSAHYGALSQVYIVLYPRDISRNDYRYLGCLFKIKPFQTSLIKIGKGIMELRESIEFDEFKKLSLPLPALHEQRRIANFLDQKIAEIDEAIAKKQRLIELLKEQKAILINQAVTKGLNPDAPMRDSGVEWIGDIPSHWLIRKLKYFTEVQSGITLGKLYGGNNLSSYPYLRVANVQAGYFELAEIAELRLPRQIANQYLVRKGDILITEGGDIDKLGRGTVWKGEIGNCLHQNHIFAVRVNQRLVSEYFVSIALGADYGRRYFTHTANKTTNLASTNKAKLGNFPVAIPPINEQQKILEYCEVIDTEYDAVINTVLREVASLNEYKQVVVADAVTGKIKL
;
A
#
# COMPACT_ATOMS: atom_id res chain seq x y z
N MET A 1 13.03 15.80 18.64
CA MET A 1 14.05 15.51 17.61
C MET A 1 15.01 16.66 17.64
N ASP A 2 16.24 16.45 18.12
CA ASP A 2 17.29 17.44 17.97
C ASP A 2 17.43 17.71 16.48
N GLN A 3 17.24 18.97 16.08
CA GLN A 3 17.50 19.42 14.72
C GLN A 3 18.99 19.20 14.48
N PHE A 4 19.36 18.20 13.70
CA PHE A 4 20.70 18.08 13.15
C PHE A 4 20.90 19.29 12.23
N THR A 5 21.43 20.36 12.81
CA THR A 5 21.76 21.60 12.09
C THR A 5 23.09 21.34 11.39
N TYR A 6 23.04 21.01 10.12
CA TYR A 6 24.25 20.93 9.29
C TYR A 6 24.85 22.34 9.14
N PRO A 7 26.18 22.46 9.07
CA PRO A 7 26.83 23.74 8.81
C PRO A 7 26.37 24.33 7.49
N LYS A 8 26.41 25.65 7.38
CA LYS A 8 26.11 26.39 6.15
C LYS A 8 27.41 26.85 5.47
N TYR A 9 27.35 27.19 4.21
CA TYR A 9 28.47 27.82 3.51
C TYR A 9 28.62 29.26 3.97
N ASP A 10 29.82 29.82 3.76
CA ASP A 10 30.17 31.13 4.27
C ASP A 10 29.46 32.26 3.49
N SER A 11 29.15 32.03 2.21
CA SER A 11 28.45 32.97 1.33
C SER A 11 27.62 32.26 0.26
N TYR A 12 26.59 32.95 -0.20
CA TYR A 12 25.61 32.47 -1.18
C TYR A 12 25.33 33.52 -2.22
N LYS A 13 25.05 33.06 -3.48
CA LYS A 13 24.55 33.84 -4.59
C LYS A 13 23.21 33.31 -5.09
N ASP A 14 22.45 34.19 -5.74
CA ASP A 14 21.26 33.78 -6.47
C ASP A 14 21.64 32.91 -7.67
N SER A 15 21.05 31.71 -7.75
CA SER A 15 21.26 30.81 -8.87
C SER A 15 20.51 31.22 -10.14
N GLY A 16 19.53 32.12 -10.06
CA GLY A 16 18.61 32.39 -11.15
C GLY A 16 17.73 31.18 -11.53
N ILE A 17 17.76 30.12 -10.73
CA ILE A 17 16.95 28.90 -10.91
C ILE A 17 15.88 28.89 -9.83
N GLU A 18 14.63 29.12 -10.20
CA GLU A 18 13.52 29.31 -9.26
C GLU A 18 13.38 28.16 -8.21
N TRP A 19 13.54 26.90 -8.63
CA TRP A 19 13.39 25.75 -7.73
C TRP A 19 14.62 25.50 -6.83
N VAL A 20 15.75 26.15 -7.11
CA VAL A 20 16.99 26.07 -6.31
C VAL A 20 17.06 27.23 -5.33
N GLY A 21 16.86 28.47 -5.82
CA GLY A 21 17.06 29.71 -5.08
C GLY A 21 18.56 30.03 -4.91
N LEU A 22 18.99 30.24 -3.66
CA LEU A 22 20.38 30.53 -3.34
C LEU A 22 21.25 29.29 -3.36
N ILE A 23 22.48 29.42 -3.92
CA ILE A 23 23.54 28.41 -3.92
C ILE A 23 24.85 28.99 -3.36
N PRO A 24 25.78 28.16 -2.87
CA PRO A 24 27.12 28.65 -2.48
C PRO A 24 27.80 29.42 -3.59
N ASP A 25 28.50 30.49 -3.25
CA ASP A 25 29.21 31.33 -4.24
C ASP A 25 30.21 30.54 -5.09
N SER A 26 30.79 29.48 -4.51
CA SER A 26 31.75 28.60 -5.18
C SER A 26 31.14 27.66 -6.24
N TRP A 27 29.82 27.56 -6.30
CA TRP A 27 29.16 26.63 -7.23
C TRP A 27 28.90 27.26 -8.57
N ASP A 28 29.11 26.48 -9.65
CA ASP A 28 28.76 26.85 -11.00
C ASP A 28 27.29 26.56 -11.33
N ILE A 29 26.79 27.21 -12.37
CA ILE A 29 25.47 26.98 -12.94
C ILE A 29 25.67 26.63 -14.41
N LEU A 30 25.34 25.41 -14.78
CA LEU A 30 25.51 24.93 -16.15
C LEU A 30 24.23 24.35 -16.73
N PRO A 31 23.91 24.61 -18.01
CA PRO A 31 22.80 24.00 -18.69
C PRO A 31 23.03 22.48 -18.89
N ILE A 32 21.98 21.69 -18.85
CA ILE A 32 22.05 20.21 -19.01
C ILE A 32 22.83 19.85 -20.29
N ARG A 33 22.66 20.60 -21.38
CA ARG A 33 23.44 20.41 -22.64
C ARG A 33 24.94 20.58 -22.49
N ALA A 34 25.41 21.30 -21.47
CA ALA A 34 26.85 21.44 -21.20
C ALA A 34 27.40 20.26 -20.40
N ILE A 35 26.54 19.56 -19.65
CA ILE A 35 26.90 18.45 -18.77
C ILE A 35 26.76 17.11 -19.48
N PHE A 36 25.74 16.97 -20.35
CA PHE A 36 25.36 15.70 -20.97
C PHE A 36 25.37 15.76 -22.52
N HIS A 37 25.62 14.60 -23.12
CA HIS A 37 25.33 14.29 -24.52
C HIS A 37 24.16 13.33 -24.65
N GLU A 38 23.39 13.42 -25.74
CA GLU A 38 22.39 12.40 -26.07
C GLU A 38 23.08 11.16 -26.65
N ARG A 39 22.76 9.98 -26.08
CA ARG A 39 23.16 8.70 -26.65
C ARG A 39 22.12 8.27 -27.68
N LYS A 40 22.56 8.14 -28.92
CA LYS A 40 21.74 7.72 -30.06
C LYS A 40 22.00 6.27 -30.48
N GLU A 41 22.77 5.55 -29.69
CA GLU A 41 23.10 4.14 -29.93
C GLU A 41 21.85 3.28 -29.96
N ARG A 42 21.68 2.49 -31.05
CA ARG A 42 20.56 1.55 -31.21
C ARG A 42 21.04 0.12 -31.00
N ASN A 43 20.10 -0.74 -30.65
CA ASN A 43 20.31 -2.17 -30.40
C ASN A 43 20.32 -3.01 -31.69
N ILE A 44 20.74 -2.44 -32.81
CA ILE A 44 20.75 -3.11 -34.13
C ILE A 44 21.74 -4.26 -34.11
N GLY A 45 21.25 -5.46 -34.55
CA GLY A 45 21.98 -6.72 -34.51
C GLY A 45 22.19 -7.16 -33.05
N PRO A 46 21.13 -7.50 -32.31
CA PRO A 46 20.90 -7.23 -30.91
C PRO A 46 22.17 -7.31 -30.07
N LYS A 47 22.65 -6.11 -29.64
CA LYS A 47 23.83 -5.96 -28.76
C LYS A 47 23.54 -6.48 -27.36
N THR A 48 22.29 -6.48 -26.96
CA THR A 48 21.80 -6.99 -25.68
C THR A 48 20.32 -7.36 -25.77
N ASP A 49 19.93 -8.44 -25.09
CA ASP A 49 18.56 -8.85 -24.85
C ASP A 49 18.05 -8.44 -23.45
N PHE A 50 18.95 -7.84 -22.64
CA PHE A 50 18.60 -7.36 -21.31
C PHE A 50 17.79 -6.06 -21.40
N ILE A 51 16.48 -6.18 -21.21
CA ILE A 51 15.55 -5.07 -21.36
C ILE A 51 15.40 -4.31 -20.05
N LEU A 52 15.42 -2.97 -20.16
CA LEU A 52 15.27 -2.05 -19.05
C LEU A 52 13.93 -1.32 -19.12
N SER A 53 13.48 -0.83 -17.98
CA SER A 53 12.31 0.02 -17.81
C SER A 53 12.63 1.16 -16.86
N VAL A 54 11.85 2.27 -16.94
CA VAL A 54 12.02 3.41 -16.02
C VAL A 54 10.74 3.55 -15.22
N THR A 55 10.85 3.49 -13.90
CA THR A 55 9.73 3.62 -12.97
C THR A 55 9.89 4.90 -12.13
N LYS A 56 8.78 5.37 -11.58
CA LYS A 56 8.74 6.57 -10.73
C LYS A 56 9.59 6.42 -9.47
N ASP A 57 9.47 5.28 -8.80
CA ASP A 57 10.02 5.11 -7.45
C ASP A 57 11.42 4.50 -7.45
N ARG A 58 11.71 3.62 -8.42
CA ARG A 58 12.96 2.85 -8.49
C ARG A 58 13.94 3.35 -9.57
N GLY A 59 13.51 4.30 -10.43
CA GLY A 59 14.31 4.75 -11.58
C GLY A 59 14.45 3.66 -12.64
N VAL A 60 15.70 3.45 -13.15
CA VAL A 60 16.00 2.45 -14.18
C VAL A 60 16.18 1.08 -13.56
N ILE A 61 15.36 0.13 -13.98
CA ILE A 61 15.32 -1.26 -13.46
C ILE A 61 15.21 -2.28 -14.59
N PRO A 62 15.55 -3.56 -14.36
CA PRO A 62 15.22 -4.66 -15.26
C PRO A 62 13.72 -4.69 -15.56
N TYR A 63 13.38 -4.97 -16.83
CA TYR A 63 11.98 -4.97 -17.27
C TYR A 63 11.12 -5.98 -16.50
N ASP A 64 11.66 -7.14 -16.18
CA ASP A 64 10.94 -8.21 -15.49
C ASP A 64 10.60 -7.86 -14.03
N GLU A 65 11.30 -6.88 -13.44
CA GLU A 65 11.04 -6.39 -12.10
C GLU A 65 9.94 -5.31 -12.02
N LYS A 66 9.46 -4.79 -13.14
CA LYS A 66 8.46 -3.71 -13.12
C LYS A 66 7.03 -4.19 -12.82
N GLY A 67 6.77 -5.51 -12.86
CA GLY A 67 5.44 -6.09 -12.73
C GLY A 67 4.55 -5.74 -13.94
N ASN A 68 3.24 -5.72 -13.73
CA ASN A 68 2.24 -5.44 -14.78
C ASN A 68 1.99 -3.93 -15.00
N ILE A 69 2.94 -3.06 -14.67
CA ILE A 69 2.80 -1.60 -14.77
C ILE A 69 3.37 -1.11 -16.11
N GLY A 70 2.62 -0.27 -16.83
CA GLY A 70 3.05 0.38 -18.06
C GLY A 70 3.04 -0.50 -19.31
N ASN A 71 3.69 -0.07 -20.38
CA ASN A 71 3.62 -0.73 -21.69
C ASN A 71 4.37 -2.06 -21.72
N LYS A 72 3.87 -3.02 -22.51
CA LYS A 72 4.55 -4.28 -22.81
C LYS A 72 5.80 -4.04 -23.67
N LYS A 73 6.82 -4.89 -23.54
CA LYS A 73 7.99 -4.89 -24.43
C LYS A 73 7.58 -5.23 -25.86
N SER A 74 8.28 -4.64 -26.85
CA SER A 74 8.11 -5.03 -28.24
C SER A 74 8.80 -6.38 -28.49
N GLU A 75 8.27 -7.16 -29.43
CA GLU A 75 8.93 -8.37 -29.91
C GLU A 75 10.20 -8.04 -30.68
N ASN A 76 10.20 -6.93 -31.47
CA ASN A 76 11.38 -6.42 -32.13
C ASN A 76 12.04 -5.33 -31.29
N ILE A 77 13.25 -5.60 -30.83
CA ILE A 77 14.07 -4.71 -29.99
C ILE A 77 15.22 -4.02 -30.73
N ASP A 78 15.34 -4.19 -32.04
CA ASP A 78 16.41 -3.56 -32.84
C ASP A 78 16.36 -2.02 -32.80
N ASN A 79 15.14 -1.48 -32.72
CA ASN A 79 14.94 -0.04 -32.59
C ASN A 79 15.11 0.50 -31.16
N TYR A 80 15.37 -0.37 -30.19
CA TYR A 80 15.61 0.07 -28.81
C TYR A 80 16.92 0.84 -28.73
N LYS A 81 17.02 1.75 -27.77
CA LYS A 81 18.26 2.48 -27.44
C LYS A 81 19.07 1.64 -26.45
N VAL A 82 20.38 1.60 -26.67
CA VAL A 82 21.33 1.00 -25.73
C VAL A 82 21.58 1.98 -24.60
N VAL A 83 21.66 1.47 -23.39
CA VAL A 83 21.93 2.19 -22.15
C VAL A 83 23.16 1.59 -21.49
N HIS A 84 24.04 2.44 -21.03
CA HIS A 84 25.23 2.06 -20.27
C HIS A 84 25.11 2.46 -18.80
N PRO A 85 25.84 1.80 -17.87
CA PRO A 85 25.92 2.26 -16.50
C PRO A 85 26.35 3.72 -16.42
N GLY A 86 25.65 4.53 -15.61
CA GLY A 86 25.87 5.96 -15.48
C GLY A 86 25.10 6.84 -16.46
N ASP A 87 24.43 6.26 -17.47
CA ASP A 87 23.53 7.03 -18.34
C ASP A 87 22.28 7.50 -17.56
N LEU A 88 21.88 8.76 -17.76
CA LEU A 88 20.61 9.29 -17.31
C LEU A 88 19.52 8.92 -18.31
N VAL A 89 18.52 8.20 -17.85
CA VAL A 89 17.37 7.79 -18.67
C VAL A 89 16.14 8.57 -18.24
N ILE A 90 15.38 9.09 -19.20
CA ILE A 90 14.21 9.94 -18.97
C ILE A 90 13.03 9.42 -19.76
N ASN A 91 11.94 9.13 -19.08
CA ASN A 91 10.65 8.89 -19.71
C ASN A 91 9.98 10.25 -20.00
N LYS A 92 9.94 10.67 -21.26
CA LYS A 92 9.38 11.97 -21.65
C LYS A 92 7.96 12.20 -21.11
N MET A 93 7.11 11.18 -21.09
CA MET A 93 5.71 11.30 -20.71
C MET A 93 5.49 11.30 -19.21
N ASN A 94 6.46 10.79 -18.43
CA ASN A 94 6.33 10.58 -17.00
C ASN A 94 7.50 11.21 -16.20
N ALA A 95 8.31 12.04 -16.82
CA ALA A 95 9.44 12.70 -16.16
C ALA A 95 8.99 13.59 -15.00
N ILE A 96 7.87 14.31 -15.18
CA ILE A 96 7.27 15.21 -14.19
C ILE A 96 6.89 14.46 -12.89
N ILE A 97 6.46 13.21 -13.01
CA ILE A 97 6.14 12.36 -11.85
C ILE A 97 7.33 11.55 -11.34
N GLY A 98 8.54 11.77 -11.88
CA GLY A 98 9.78 11.16 -11.42
C GLY A 98 10.25 9.92 -12.18
N SER A 99 9.65 9.58 -13.34
CA SER A 99 10.14 8.46 -14.16
C SER A 99 11.40 8.84 -14.92
N LEU A 100 12.50 9.02 -14.19
CA LEU A 100 13.83 9.29 -14.67
C LEU A 100 14.87 8.79 -13.66
N GLY A 101 16.09 8.55 -14.09
CA GLY A 101 17.18 8.14 -13.20
C GLY A 101 18.41 7.67 -13.95
N LEU A 102 19.48 7.48 -13.19
CA LEU A 102 20.71 6.88 -13.69
C LEU A 102 20.55 5.37 -13.81
N SER A 103 21.09 4.81 -14.87
CA SER A 103 21.16 3.36 -15.03
C SER A 103 22.36 2.78 -14.28
N ALA A 104 22.16 1.75 -13.50
CA ALA A 104 23.22 0.89 -12.99
C ALA A 104 23.54 -0.27 -13.96
N HIS A 105 22.75 -0.43 -15.04
CA HIS A 105 22.79 -1.59 -15.91
C HIS A 105 23.18 -1.23 -17.33
N TYR A 106 23.88 -2.16 -18.01
CA TYR A 106 23.97 -2.20 -19.46
C TYR A 106 22.74 -2.95 -19.99
N GLY A 107 22.03 -2.35 -20.93
CA GLY A 107 20.80 -2.96 -21.46
C GLY A 107 20.17 -2.11 -22.56
N ALA A 108 18.97 -2.50 -22.99
CA ALA A 108 18.21 -1.81 -24.00
C ALA A 108 16.83 -1.38 -23.48
N LEU A 109 16.33 -0.22 -23.94
CA LEU A 109 15.00 0.27 -23.63
C LEU A 109 14.33 0.92 -24.84
N SER A 110 13.02 1.07 -24.78
CA SER A 110 12.23 1.60 -25.88
C SER A 110 12.77 2.94 -26.39
N GLN A 111 12.71 3.13 -27.70
CA GLN A 111 13.18 4.35 -28.39
C GLN A 111 12.50 5.65 -27.91
N VAL A 112 11.37 5.58 -27.23
CA VAL A 112 10.64 6.75 -26.70
C VAL A 112 11.36 7.43 -25.54
N TYR A 113 12.29 6.73 -24.87
CA TYR A 113 13.08 7.31 -23.80
C TYR A 113 14.21 8.18 -24.32
N ILE A 114 14.58 9.21 -23.57
CA ILE A 114 15.82 9.97 -23.75
C ILE A 114 16.90 9.27 -22.95
N VAL A 115 18.07 9.09 -23.56
CA VAL A 115 19.26 8.55 -22.89
C VAL A 115 20.38 9.59 -23.00
N LEU A 116 20.91 10.01 -21.88
CA LEU A 116 21.98 11.01 -21.80
C LEU A 116 23.18 10.42 -21.07
N TYR A 117 24.38 10.69 -21.55
CA TYR A 117 25.63 10.35 -20.88
C TYR A 117 26.48 11.60 -20.57
N PRO A 118 27.23 11.62 -19.45
CA PRO A 118 28.07 12.75 -19.08
C PRO A 118 29.11 13.05 -20.17
N ARG A 119 29.30 14.34 -20.53
CA ARG A 119 30.32 14.80 -21.48
C ARG A 119 31.73 14.56 -20.98
N ASP A 120 31.92 14.79 -19.68
CA ASP A 120 33.23 14.72 -19.04
C ASP A 120 33.08 14.14 -17.64
N ILE A 121 33.49 12.88 -17.50
CA ILE A 121 33.47 12.16 -16.22
C ILE A 121 34.56 12.65 -15.25
N SER A 122 35.57 13.40 -15.76
CA SER A 122 36.60 13.99 -14.90
C SER A 122 36.11 15.25 -14.17
N ARG A 123 34.97 15.81 -14.55
CA ARG A 123 34.36 17.00 -13.95
C ARG A 123 33.02 16.72 -13.25
N ASN A 124 32.42 15.55 -13.47
CA ASN A 124 31.08 15.26 -13.03
C ASN A 124 31.00 13.89 -12.33
N ASP A 125 30.51 13.87 -11.09
CA ASP A 125 30.10 12.63 -10.41
C ASP A 125 28.64 12.32 -10.75
N TYR A 126 28.41 11.19 -11.44
CA TYR A 126 27.08 10.78 -11.88
C TYR A 126 26.12 10.51 -10.69
N ARG A 127 26.61 10.11 -9.51
CA ARG A 127 25.78 9.86 -8.31
C ARG A 127 25.19 11.17 -7.80
N TYR A 128 26.02 12.23 -7.72
CA TYR A 128 25.56 13.58 -7.38
C TYR A 128 24.45 14.04 -8.34
N LEU A 129 24.71 13.94 -9.65
CA LEU A 129 23.74 14.30 -10.68
C LEU A 129 22.46 13.48 -10.56
N GLY A 130 22.57 12.16 -10.28
CA GLY A 130 21.43 11.28 -10.07
C GLY A 130 20.55 11.71 -8.90
N CYS A 131 21.14 12.12 -7.79
CA CYS A 131 20.42 12.66 -6.65
C CYS A 131 19.69 13.96 -7.00
N LEU A 132 20.32 14.85 -7.75
CA LEU A 132 19.76 16.13 -8.17
C LEU A 132 18.50 15.94 -9.04
N PHE A 133 18.50 14.97 -9.95
CA PHE A 133 17.33 14.67 -10.78
C PHE A 133 16.18 14.01 -10.01
N LYS A 134 16.45 13.42 -8.85
CA LYS A 134 15.42 12.74 -8.03
C LYS A 134 14.68 13.67 -7.07
N ILE A 135 15.17 14.89 -6.82
CA ILE A 135 14.48 15.78 -5.88
C ILE A 135 13.18 16.33 -6.46
N LYS A 136 12.18 16.44 -5.60
CA LYS A 136 10.85 16.90 -6.00
C LYS A 136 10.83 18.30 -6.63
N PRO A 137 11.59 19.30 -6.13
CA PRO A 137 11.65 20.63 -6.74
C PRO A 137 12.08 20.58 -8.21
N PHE A 138 13.11 19.78 -8.56
CA PHE A 138 13.53 19.60 -9.96
C PHE A 138 12.39 18.99 -10.80
N GLN A 139 11.80 17.89 -10.33
CA GLN A 139 10.73 17.20 -11.06
C GLN A 139 9.53 18.12 -11.30
N THR A 140 9.12 18.91 -10.29
CA THR A 140 8.02 19.87 -10.41
C THR A 140 8.37 21.00 -11.42
N SER A 141 9.63 21.41 -11.52
CA SER A 141 10.05 22.43 -12.49
C SER A 141 9.85 21.98 -13.95
N LEU A 142 9.81 20.67 -14.19
CA LEU A 142 9.58 20.12 -15.54
C LEU A 142 8.18 20.40 -16.09
N ILE A 143 7.21 20.72 -15.24
CA ILE A 143 5.84 21.11 -15.65
C ILE A 143 5.89 22.31 -16.60
N LYS A 144 6.82 23.25 -16.37
CA LYS A 144 6.94 24.48 -17.17
C LYS A 144 7.40 24.22 -18.61
N ILE A 145 8.00 23.06 -18.87
CA ILE A 145 8.49 22.67 -20.21
C ILE A 145 7.67 21.54 -20.82
N GLY A 146 6.60 21.13 -20.15
CA GLY A 146 5.61 20.16 -20.67
C GLY A 146 4.76 20.79 -21.74
N LYS A 147 4.51 20.07 -22.83
CA LYS A 147 3.49 20.42 -23.84
C LYS A 147 2.48 19.29 -23.94
N GLY A 148 1.21 19.59 -23.70
CA GLY A 148 0.11 18.66 -23.82
C GLY A 148 -1.21 19.37 -24.02
N ILE A 149 -2.15 18.75 -24.76
CA ILE A 149 -3.49 19.29 -25.06
C ILE A 149 -4.49 18.94 -23.94
N MET A 150 -4.11 18.07 -22.98
CA MET A 150 -4.91 17.67 -21.84
C MET A 150 -4.03 17.45 -20.61
N GLU A 151 -4.51 17.77 -19.43
CA GLU A 151 -3.86 17.66 -18.10
C GLU A 151 -3.30 16.25 -17.75
N LEU A 152 -3.55 15.25 -18.57
CA LEU A 152 -3.22 13.84 -18.30
C LEU A 152 -2.00 13.25 -19.06
N ARG A 153 -1.40 13.97 -20.03
CA ARG A 153 -0.24 13.47 -20.80
C ARG A 153 0.68 14.60 -21.28
N GLU A 154 1.28 15.32 -20.35
CA GLU A 154 2.30 16.30 -20.68
C GLU A 154 3.60 15.59 -20.97
N SER A 155 4.07 15.67 -22.22
CA SER A 155 5.41 15.21 -22.62
C SER A 155 6.40 16.36 -22.53
N ILE A 156 7.53 16.14 -21.85
CA ILE A 156 8.60 17.15 -21.84
C ILE A 156 9.24 17.27 -23.22
N GLU A 157 9.46 18.51 -23.66
CA GLU A 157 10.24 18.78 -24.88
C GLU A 157 11.74 18.67 -24.58
N PHE A 158 12.42 17.82 -25.35
CA PHE A 158 13.84 17.58 -25.12
C PHE A 158 14.70 18.84 -25.36
N ASP A 159 14.32 19.67 -26.35
CA ASP A 159 15.03 20.90 -26.65
C ASP A 159 14.93 21.95 -25.54
N GLU A 160 13.81 21.99 -24.82
CA GLU A 160 13.65 22.83 -23.63
C GLU A 160 14.33 22.18 -22.42
N PHE A 161 14.21 20.87 -22.24
CA PHE A 161 14.86 20.14 -21.15
C PHE A 161 16.38 20.37 -21.12
N LYS A 162 17.05 20.26 -22.26
CA LYS A 162 18.51 20.44 -22.34
C LYS A 162 19.00 21.85 -22.04
N LYS A 163 18.10 22.88 -22.05
CA LYS A 163 18.40 24.27 -21.68
C LYS A 163 18.30 24.51 -20.17
N LEU A 164 17.62 23.64 -19.41
CA LEU A 164 17.51 23.77 -17.96
C LEU A 164 18.90 23.81 -17.34
N SER A 165 19.07 24.71 -16.39
CA SER A 165 20.33 24.88 -15.67
C SER A 165 20.33 24.09 -14.36
N LEU A 166 21.49 23.58 -13.98
CA LEU A 166 21.75 22.81 -12.78
C LEU A 166 22.85 23.47 -11.94
N PRO A 167 22.72 23.45 -10.60
CA PRO A 167 23.81 23.84 -9.71
C PRO A 167 24.90 22.75 -9.74
N LEU A 168 26.16 23.15 -9.89
CA LEU A 168 27.27 22.23 -10.04
C LEU A 168 28.46 22.64 -9.16
N PRO A 169 28.70 21.97 -8.03
CA PRO A 169 29.93 22.15 -7.25
C PRO A 169 31.15 21.58 -7.95
N ALA A 170 32.32 21.89 -7.46
CA ALA A 170 33.57 21.25 -7.91
C ALA A 170 33.52 19.73 -7.71
N LEU A 171 34.19 18.93 -8.54
CA LEU A 171 34.10 17.46 -8.53
C LEU A 171 34.34 16.83 -7.15
N HIS A 172 35.35 17.36 -6.41
CA HIS A 172 35.63 16.83 -5.06
C HIS A 172 34.46 17.01 -4.10
N GLU A 173 33.72 18.10 -4.25
CA GLU A 173 32.54 18.40 -3.45
C GLU A 173 31.32 17.56 -3.91
N GLN A 174 31.13 17.39 -5.22
CA GLN A 174 30.11 16.45 -5.74
C GLN A 174 30.31 15.05 -5.17
N ARG A 175 31.55 14.56 -5.13
CA ARG A 175 31.89 13.24 -4.55
C ARG A 175 31.59 13.18 -3.06
N ARG A 176 31.92 14.25 -2.31
CA ARG A 176 31.65 14.33 -0.87
C ARG A 176 30.14 14.29 -0.60
N ILE A 177 29.35 15.06 -1.35
CA ILE A 177 27.89 15.06 -1.28
C ILE A 177 27.34 13.68 -1.63
N ALA A 178 27.78 13.08 -2.72
CA ALA A 178 27.34 11.75 -3.14
C ALA A 178 27.63 10.68 -2.08
N ASN A 179 28.85 10.65 -1.53
CA ASN A 179 29.22 9.70 -0.48
C ASN A 179 28.38 9.87 0.79
N PHE A 180 28.17 11.11 1.21
CA PHE A 180 27.31 11.42 2.35
C PHE A 180 25.88 10.94 2.12
N LEU A 181 25.32 11.22 0.94
CA LEU A 181 23.96 10.81 0.60
C LEU A 181 23.84 9.31 0.48
N ASP A 182 24.80 8.61 -0.14
CA ASP A 182 24.79 7.14 -0.21
C ASP A 182 24.72 6.52 1.19
N GLN A 183 25.57 6.99 2.11
CA GLN A 183 25.57 6.52 3.49
C GLN A 183 24.27 6.89 4.21
N LYS A 184 23.84 8.16 4.13
CA LYS A 184 22.69 8.67 4.88
C LYS A 184 21.38 8.05 4.40
N ILE A 185 21.23 7.85 3.10
CA ILE A 185 20.07 7.16 2.52
C ILE A 185 20.03 5.71 2.99
N ALA A 186 21.17 5.00 3.00
CA ALA A 186 21.24 3.62 3.48
C ALA A 186 20.84 3.51 4.97
N GLU A 187 21.34 4.41 5.83
CA GLU A 187 20.97 4.45 7.25
C GLU A 187 19.45 4.66 7.44
N ILE A 188 18.86 5.59 6.68
CA ILE A 188 17.42 5.88 6.76
C ILE A 188 16.60 4.70 6.23
N ASP A 189 17.00 4.09 5.11
CA ASP A 189 16.28 2.96 4.52
C ASP A 189 16.34 1.72 5.43
N GLU A 190 17.46 1.48 6.11
CA GLU A 190 17.58 0.43 7.12
C GLU A 190 16.65 0.70 8.32
N ALA A 191 16.59 1.95 8.80
CA ALA A 191 15.68 2.33 9.88
C ALA A 191 14.22 2.14 9.50
N ILE A 192 13.83 2.50 8.26
CA ILE A 192 12.48 2.29 7.72
C ILE A 192 12.17 0.79 7.65
N ALA A 193 13.08 -0.04 7.13
CA ALA A 193 12.89 -1.47 7.03
C ALA A 193 12.70 -2.13 8.41
N LYS A 194 13.49 -1.74 9.42
CA LYS A 194 13.33 -2.20 10.81
C LYS A 194 11.96 -1.82 11.39
N LYS A 195 11.49 -0.59 11.14
CA LYS A 195 10.18 -0.12 11.59
C LYS A 195 9.03 -0.84 10.90
N GLN A 196 9.14 -1.11 9.61
CA GLN A 196 8.16 -1.92 8.86
C GLN A 196 8.09 -3.34 9.43
N ARG A 197 9.25 -3.96 9.73
CA ARG A 197 9.29 -5.27 10.37
C ARG A 197 8.66 -5.25 11.76
N LEU A 198 8.87 -4.19 12.54
CA LEU A 198 8.22 -4.02 13.85
C LEU A 198 6.68 -3.98 13.71
N ILE A 199 6.15 -3.27 12.71
CA ILE A 199 4.70 -3.23 12.44
C ILE A 199 4.15 -4.64 12.16
N GLU A 200 4.86 -5.45 11.36
CA GLU A 200 4.45 -6.83 11.08
C GLU A 200 4.40 -7.67 12.35
N LEU A 201 5.45 -7.59 13.19
CA LEU A 201 5.52 -8.33 14.45
C LEU A 201 4.45 -7.91 15.46
N LEU A 202 4.15 -6.60 15.54
CA LEU A 202 3.07 -6.10 16.39
C LEU A 202 1.71 -6.61 15.94
N LYS A 203 1.44 -6.65 14.64
CA LYS A 203 0.20 -7.22 14.08
C LYS A 203 0.09 -8.72 14.36
N GLU A 204 1.18 -9.46 14.20
CA GLU A 204 1.24 -10.88 14.51
C GLU A 204 0.99 -11.14 16.00
N GLN A 205 1.66 -10.42 16.88
CA GLN A 205 1.48 -10.54 18.33
C GLN A 205 0.05 -10.20 18.75
N LYS A 206 -0.53 -9.11 18.22
CA LYS A 206 -1.95 -8.75 18.43
C LYS A 206 -2.87 -9.91 18.05
N ALA A 207 -2.67 -10.50 16.88
CA ALA A 207 -3.47 -11.63 16.41
C ALA A 207 -3.34 -12.87 17.31
N ILE A 208 -2.14 -13.18 17.81
CA ILE A 208 -1.88 -14.27 18.76
C ILE A 208 -2.62 -14.04 20.06
N LEU A 209 -2.55 -12.85 20.65
CA LEU A 209 -3.21 -12.52 21.92
C LEU A 209 -4.74 -12.64 21.80
N ILE A 210 -5.33 -12.10 20.74
CA ILE A 210 -6.75 -12.20 20.48
C ILE A 210 -7.16 -13.67 20.27
N ASN A 211 -6.39 -14.43 19.47
CA ASN A 211 -6.68 -15.85 19.26
C ASN A 211 -6.61 -16.66 20.55
N GLN A 212 -5.61 -16.39 21.42
CA GLN A 212 -5.50 -17.03 22.74
C GLN A 212 -6.70 -16.68 23.62
N ALA A 213 -7.11 -15.41 23.67
CA ALA A 213 -8.24 -14.99 24.48
C ALA A 213 -9.54 -15.70 24.09
N VAL A 214 -9.82 -15.87 22.79
CA VAL A 214 -11.06 -16.50 22.31
C VAL A 214 -11.01 -18.04 22.24
N THR A 215 -9.83 -18.66 22.45
CA THR A 215 -9.69 -20.12 22.46
C THR A 215 -9.30 -20.68 23.82
N LYS A 216 -8.47 -19.98 24.59
CA LYS A 216 -7.92 -20.42 25.88
C LYS A 216 -8.41 -19.63 27.08
N GLY A 217 -9.14 -18.53 26.83
CA GLY A 217 -9.57 -17.61 27.89
C GLY A 217 -8.44 -16.76 28.45
N LEU A 218 -8.73 -16.09 29.56
CA LEU A 218 -7.79 -15.16 30.23
C LEU A 218 -7.13 -15.75 31.49
N ASN A 219 -7.61 -16.91 31.97
CA ASN A 219 -7.04 -17.57 33.14
C ASN A 219 -6.02 -18.64 32.69
N PRO A 220 -4.71 -18.42 32.91
CA PRO A 220 -3.66 -19.37 32.52
C PRO A 220 -3.72 -20.69 33.32
N ASP A 221 -4.34 -20.69 34.51
CA ASP A 221 -4.42 -21.85 35.40
C ASP A 221 -5.71 -22.64 35.19
N ALA A 222 -6.53 -22.29 34.19
CA ALA A 222 -7.77 -23.01 33.93
C ALA A 222 -7.48 -24.45 33.51
N PRO A 223 -8.18 -25.46 34.04
CA PRO A 223 -8.07 -26.83 33.53
C PRO A 223 -8.46 -26.88 32.05
N MET A 224 -7.59 -27.45 31.22
CA MET A 224 -7.78 -27.52 29.78
C MET A 224 -8.27 -28.92 29.36
N ARG A 225 -8.93 -28.98 28.22
CA ARG A 225 -9.29 -30.22 27.51
C ARG A 225 -9.15 -30.04 26.01
N ASP A 226 -8.94 -31.12 25.30
CA ASP A 226 -9.01 -31.12 23.83
C ASP A 226 -10.42 -30.70 23.37
N SER A 227 -10.48 -29.74 22.47
CA SER A 227 -11.73 -29.30 21.86
C SER A 227 -12.32 -30.29 20.86
N GLY A 228 -11.51 -31.22 20.36
CA GLY A 228 -11.83 -32.10 19.22
C GLY A 228 -11.83 -31.35 17.87
N VAL A 229 -11.29 -30.13 17.82
CA VAL A 229 -11.21 -29.29 16.63
C VAL A 229 -9.76 -28.85 16.40
N GLU A 230 -9.16 -29.36 15.33
CA GLU A 230 -7.73 -29.14 14.99
C GLU A 230 -7.29 -27.67 15.05
N TRP A 231 -8.11 -26.75 14.51
CA TRP A 231 -7.77 -25.32 14.45
C TRP A 231 -7.90 -24.58 15.78
N ILE A 232 -8.63 -25.12 16.74
CA ILE A 232 -8.83 -24.53 18.07
C ILE A 232 -7.79 -25.08 19.04
N GLY A 233 -7.53 -26.41 19.00
CA GLY A 233 -6.70 -27.11 19.96
C GLY A 233 -7.37 -27.23 21.33
N ASP A 234 -6.59 -27.06 22.40
CA ASP A 234 -7.12 -27.14 23.78
C ASP A 234 -7.90 -25.88 24.17
N ILE A 235 -8.99 -26.11 24.92
CA ILE A 235 -9.85 -25.06 25.47
C ILE A 235 -10.06 -25.29 26.99
N PRO A 236 -10.48 -24.29 27.78
CA PRO A 236 -10.91 -24.49 29.16
C PRO A 236 -12.00 -25.57 29.26
N SER A 237 -11.85 -26.49 30.21
CA SER A 237 -12.69 -27.68 30.30
C SER A 237 -14.19 -27.37 30.50
N HIS A 238 -14.50 -26.20 31.08
CA HIS A 238 -15.84 -25.71 31.29
C HIS A 238 -16.48 -25.01 30.08
N TRP A 239 -15.70 -24.76 29.00
CA TRP A 239 -16.26 -24.19 27.79
C TRP A 239 -16.98 -25.21 26.92
N LEU A 240 -17.95 -24.72 26.12
CA LEU A 240 -18.69 -25.53 25.16
C LEU A 240 -18.13 -25.35 23.76
N ILE A 241 -18.08 -26.43 22.97
CA ILE A 241 -17.86 -26.34 21.51
C ILE A 241 -19.20 -26.53 20.82
N ARG A 242 -19.62 -25.55 20.03
CA ARG A 242 -20.83 -25.63 19.20
C ARG A 242 -20.58 -25.07 17.80
N LYS A 243 -21.18 -25.71 16.79
CA LYS A 243 -21.21 -25.19 15.42
C LYS A 243 -22.17 -24.00 15.36
N LEU A 244 -21.79 -22.98 14.58
CA LEU A 244 -22.52 -21.72 14.43
C LEU A 244 -24.00 -21.92 14.14
N LYS A 245 -24.36 -22.86 13.27
CA LYS A 245 -25.75 -23.18 12.90
C LYS A 245 -26.70 -23.56 14.07
N TYR A 246 -26.16 -23.95 15.22
CA TYR A 246 -27.00 -24.37 16.38
C TYR A 246 -27.45 -23.21 17.27
N PHE A 247 -26.90 -22.02 17.05
CA PHE A 247 -27.23 -20.85 17.85
C PHE A 247 -27.28 -19.55 17.03
N THR A 248 -27.31 -19.67 15.70
CA THR A 248 -27.44 -18.52 14.80
C THR A 248 -28.43 -18.80 13.67
N GLU A 249 -29.01 -17.72 13.16
CA GLU A 249 -29.70 -17.68 11.89
C GLU A 249 -28.81 -17.00 10.87
N VAL A 250 -28.56 -17.64 9.73
CA VAL A 250 -27.74 -17.07 8.62
C VAL A 250 -28.64 -16.70 7.46
N GLN A 251 -28.66 -15.43 7.11
CA GLN A 251 -29.43 -14.88 6.00
C GLN A 251 -28.48 -14.45 4.87
N SER A 252 -28.76 -14.88 3.64
CA SER A 252 -28.12 -14.31 2.43
C SER A 252 -28.89 -13.07 2.01
N GLY A 253 -28.16 -12.10 1.42
CA GLY A 253 -28.75 -10.88 0.92
C GLY A 253 -29.47 -11.02 -0.42
N ILE A 254 -29.82 -9.90 -1.01
CA ILE A 254 -30.56 -9.82 -2.26
C ILE A 254 -29.63 -9.78 -3.47
N THR A 255 -29.97 -10.50 -4.53
CA THR A 255 -29.21 -10.52 -5.80
C THR A 255 -29.56 -9.28 -6.63
N LEU A 256 -28.50 -8.59 -7.15
CA LEU A 256 -28.66 -7.54 -8.14
C LEU A 256 -29.14 -8.08 -9.49
N GLY A 257 -29.82 -7.21 -10.26
CA GLY A 257 -30.26 -7.54 -11.62
C GLY A 257 -31.68 -8.08 -11.74
N LYS A 258 -32.38 -8.31 -10.64
CA LYS A 258 -33.82 -8.62 -10.69
C LYS A 258 -34.59 -7.31 -10.78
N LEU A 259 -35.29 -7.11 -11.91
CA LEU A 259 -36.18 -5.95 -12.08
C LEU A 259 -37.49 -6.22 -11.32
N TYR A 260 -37.80 -5.33 -10.41
CA TYR A 260 -39.07 -5.33 -9.70
C TYR A 260 -40.01 -4.34 -10.39
N GLY A 261 -41.10 -4.86 -11.00
CA GLY A 261 -42.13 -4.02 -11.61
C GLY A 261 -43.14 -3.51 -10.58
N GLY A 262 -43.79 -2.40 -10.89
CA GLY A 262 -44.90 -1.84 -10.09
C GLY A 262 -44.65 -0.40 -9.62
N ASN A 263 -45.74 0.28 -9.20
CA ASN A 263 -45.70 1.70 -8.82
C ASN A 263 -45.29 1.97 -7.36
N ASN A 264 -45.04 0.93 -6.54
CA ASN A 264 -44.74 1.04 -5.10
C ASN A 264 -43.30 0.64 -4.78
N LEU A 265 -42.32 1.17 -5.51
CA LEU A 265 -40.91 0.95 -5.26
C LEU A 265 -40.38 2.05 -4.32
N SER A 266 -39.71 1.65 -3.23
CA SER A 266 -38.93 2.55 -2.37
C SER A 266 -37.44 2.31 -2.57
N SER A 267 -36.63 3.35 -2.40
CA SER A 267 -35.17 3.26 -2.42
C SER A 267 -34.65 2.85 -1.05
N TYR A 268 -33.67 1.95 -1.04
CA TYR A 268 -33.02 1.44 0.16
C TYR A 268 -31.50 1.47 0.00
N PRO A 269 -30.75 1.91 1.04
CA PRO A 269 -29.31 1.73 1.08
C PRO A 269 -28.94 0.25 0.92
N TYR A 270 -27.89 -0.05 0.15
CA TYR A 270 -27.53 -1.39 -0.23
C TYR A 270 -26.02 -1.63 -0.09
N LEU A 271 -25.63 -2.47 0.87
CA LEU A 271 -24.23 -2.86 1.11
C LEU A 271 -23.75 -3.85 0.07
N ARG A 272 -22.65 -3.51 -0.58
CA ARG A 272 -21.89 -4.41 -1.45
C ARG A 272 -20.73 -5.05 -0.67
N VAL A 273 -20.13 -6.11 -1.22
CA VAL A 273 -18.96 -6.78 -0.61
C VAL A 273 -17.83 -5.78 -0.26
N ALA A 274 -17.62 -4.76 -1.08
CA ALA A 274 -16.63 -3.72 -0.83
C ALA A 274 -16.89 -2.90 0.44
N ASN A 275 -18.15 -2.82 0.89
CA ASN A 275 -18.51 -2.09 2.11
C ASN A 275 -18.19 -2.87 3.40
N VAL A 276 -18.01 -4.20 3.32
CA VAL A 276 -17.74 -5.04 4.50
C VAL A 276 -16.26 -5.33 4.60
N GLN A 277 -15.60 -4.80 5.63
CA GLN A 277 -14.18 -4.95 5.88
C GLN A 277 -13.93 -5.78 7.16
N ALA A 278 -12.67 -6.10 7.46
CA ALA A 278 -12.30 -6.77 8.70
C ALA A 278 -12.38 -5.77 9.87
N GLY A 279 -13.41 -5.91 10.70
CA GLY A 279 -13.61 -5.09 11.90
C GLY A 279 -14.31 -3.74 11.67
N TYR A 280 -14.61 -3.31 10.43
CA TYR A 280 -15.31 -2.06 10.15
C TYR A 280 -16.13 -2.11 8.85
N PHE A 281 -16.94 -1.08 8.61
CA PHE A 281 -17.68 -0.88 7.36
C PHE A 281 -17.15 0.36 6.64
N GLU A 282 -16.88 0.23 5.32
CA GLU A 282 -16.58 1.35 4.45
C GLU A 282 -17.88 1.91 3.90
N LEU A 283 -18.32 3.05 4.43
CA LEU A 283 -19.64 3.62 4.17
C LEU A 283 -19.60 4.93 3.36
N ALA A 284 -18.43 5.35 2.86
CA ALA A 284 -18.30 6.56 2.05
C ALA A 284 -19.12 6.49 0.76
N GLU A 285 -19.19 5.29 0.15
CA GLU A 285 -19.99 5.05 -1.05
C GLU A 285 -20.98 3.91 -0.83
N ILE A 286 -22.26 4.24 -0.74
CA ILE A 286 -23.35 3.28 -0.58
C ILE A 286 -24.21 3.25 -1.82
N ALA A 287 -24.41 2.05 -2.37
CA ALA A 287 -25.35 1.86 -3.48
C ALA A 287 -26.79 1.95 -3.00
N GLU A 288 -27.71 2.18 -3.92
CA GLU A 288 -29.15 2.16 -3.66
C GLU A 288 -29.82 1.07 -4.49
N LEU A 289 -30.84 0.43 -3.90
CA LEU A 289 -31.66 -0.56 -4.58
C LEU A 289 -33.14 -0.21 -4.41
N ARG A 290 -33.88 -0.17 -5.53
CA ARG A 290 -35.32 0.15 -5.54
C ARG A 290 -36.14 -1.14 -5.63
N LEU A 291 -36.97 -1.39 -4.62
CA LEU A 291 -37.82 -2.57 -4.56
C LEU A 291 -39.05 -2.36 -3.68
N PRO A 292 -40.08 -3.25 -3.79
CA PRO A 292 -41.26 -3.20 -2.92
C PRO A 292 -40.90 -3.40 -1.44
N ARG A 293 -41.53 -2.64 -0.56
CA ARG A 293 -41.30 -2.68 0.90
C ARG A 293 -41.41 -4.10 1.49
N GLN A 294 -42.37 -4.88 1.01
CA GLN A 294 -42.58 -6.27 1.50
C GLN A 294 -41.35 -7.15 1.23
N ILE A 295 -40.70 -6.97 0.10
CA ILE A 295 -39.46 -7.69 -0.25
C ILE A 295 -38.30 -7.15 0.57
N ALA A 296 -38.14 -5.81 0.66
CA ALA A 296 -37.07 -5.18 1.42
C ALA A 296 -37.04 -5.68 2.87
N ASN A 297 -38.21 -5.76 3.53
CA ASN A 297 -38.31 -6.16 4.91
C ASN A 297 -37.74 -7.58 5.20
N GLN A 298 -37.66 -8.43 4.17
CA GLN A 298 -37.10 -9.79 4.30
C GLN A 298 -35.57 -9.77 4.36
N TYR A 299 -34.92 -8.71 3.84
CA TYR A 299 -33.46 -8.64 3.68
C TYR A 299 -32.81 -7.49 4.47
N LEU A 300 -33.59 -6.83 5.34
CA LEU A 300 -33.05 -5.75 6.17
C LEU A 300 -31.98 -6.28 7.13
N VAL A 301 -30.85 -5.59 7.16
CA VAL A 301 -29.84 -5.74 8.17
C VAL A 301 -30.35 -5.19 9.49
N ARG A 302 -30.18 -5.92 10.58
CA ARG A 302 -30.59 -5.54 11.93
C ARG A 302 -29.38 -5.21 12.79
N LYS A 303 -29.54 -4.30 13.71
CA LYS A 303 -28.52 -4.06 14.74
C LYS A 303 -28.20 -5.36 15.47
N GLY A 304 -26.91 -5.68 15.59
CA GLY A 304 -26.42 -6.93 16.14
C GLY A 304 -26.19 -8.05 15.10
N ASP A 305 -26.58 -7.86 13.83
CA ASP A 305 -26.20 -8.80 12.76
C ASP A 305 -24.69 -8.75 12.55
N ILE A 306 -24.03 -9.90 12.46
CA ILE A 306 -22.65 -9.98 12.01
C ILE A 306 -22.68 -10.09 10.49
N LEU A 307 -22.15 -9.11 9.77
CA LEU A 307 -22.05 -9.14 8.30
C LEU A 307 -20.72 -9.75 7.89
N ILE A 308 -20.77 -10.80 7.06
CA ILE A 308 -19.60 -11.58 6.65
C ILE A 308 -19.60 -11.74 5.13
N THR A 309 -18.46 -11.52 4.49
CA THR A 309 -18.31 -11.71 3.04
C THR A 309 -18.22 -13.18 2.67
N GLU A 310 -18.96 -13.59 1.63
CA GLU A 310 -18.95 -14.95 1.08
C GLU A 310 -17.65 -15.28 0.35
N GLY A 311 -17.04 -14.30 -0.32
CA GLY A 311 -15.89 -14.54 -1.19
C GLY A 311 -15.02 -13.33 -1.38
N GLY A 312 -13.90 -13.55 -2.07
CA GLY A 312 -12.87 -12.56 -2.40
C GLY A 312 -11.50 -13.20 -2.49
N ASP A 313 -10.46 -12.41 -2.23
CA ASP A 313 -9.10 -12.93 -2.06
C ASP A 313 -9.08 -13.89 -0.86
N ILE A 314 -8.23 -14.90 -0.90
CA ILE A 314 -8.21 -15.96 0.12
C ILE A 314 -7.92 -15.44 1.54
N ASP A 315 -7.11 -14.39 1.65
CA ASP A 315 -6.76 -13.71 2.89
C ASP A 315 -7.90 -12.83 3.45
N LYS A 316 -8.92 -12.56 2.64
CA LYS A 316 -10.09 -11.73 2.98
C LYS A 316 -11.36 -12.54 3.21
N LEU A 317 -11.26 -13.87 3.08
CA LEU A 317 -12.42 -14.76 3.18
C LEU A 317 -12.99 -14.77 4.60
N GLY A 318 -14.32 -14.62 4.71
CA GLY A 318 -15.01 -14.62 6.01
C GLY A 318 -14.79 -13.34 6.84
N ARG A 319 -14.22 -12.28 6.25
CA ARG A 319 -14.06 -11.00 6.94
C ARG A 319 -15.44 -10.38 7.20
N GLY A 320 -15.54 -9.67 8.30
CA GLY A 320 -16.79 -9.01 8.68
C GLY A 320 -16.72 -8.38 10.07
N THR A 321 -17.83 -7.84 10.50
CA THR A 321 -18.00 -7.26 11.83
C THR A 321 -19.48 -7.12 12.18
N VAL A 322 -19.77 -6.72 13.43
CA VAL A 322 -21.14 -6.51 13.93
C VAL A 322 -21.69 -5.18 13.41
N TRP A 323 -22.89 -5.24 12.82
CA TRP A 323 -23.64 -4.06 12.40
C TRP A 323 -24.24 -3.35 13.62
N LYS A 324 -23.85 -2.10 13.85
CA LYS A 324 -24.33 -1.30 14.99
C LYS A 324 -25.58 -0.48 14.66
N GLY A 325 -26.06 -0.55 13.39
CA GLY A 325 -27.18 0.23 12.90
C GLY A 325 -26.75 1.56 12.25
N GLU A 326 -25.57 1.57 11.63
CA GLU A 326 -24.93 2.76 11.04
C GLU A 326 -25.81 3.44 9.99
N ILE A 327 -26.61 2.64 9.24
CA ILE A 327 -27.58 3.15 8.26
C ILE A 327 -28.89 2.43 8.49
N GLY A 328 -29.99 3.22 8.63
CA GLY A 328 -31.34 2.67 8.81
C GLY A 328 -31.88 2.02 7.53
N ASN A 329 -32.71 1.01 7.67
CA ASN A 329 -33.36 0.28 6.56
C ASN A 329 -32.39 -0.21 5.47
N CYS A 330 -31.19 -0.65 5.88
CA CYS A 330 -30.13 -1.06 4.99
C CYS A 330 -30.32 -2.51 4.52
N LEU A 331 -30.07 -2.75 3.24
CA LEU A 331 -30.05 -4.07 2.62
C LEU A 331 -28.61 -4.52 2.38
N HIS A 332 -28.40 -5.80 2.07
CA HIS A 332 -27.09 -6.32 1.73
C HIS A 332 -27.12 -7.23 0.51
N GLN A 333 -25.98 -7.30 -0.18
CA GLN A 333 -25.76 -8.13 -1.36
C GLN A 333 -25.81 -9.62 -0.99
N ASN A 334 -26.25 -10.46 -1.94
CA ASN A 334 -26.29 -11.92 -1.79
C ASN A 334 -24.93 -12.56 -1.41
N HIS A 335 -23.81 -11.91 -1.74
CA HIS A 335 -22.46 -12.32 -1.36
C HIS A 335 -22.01 -11.80 0.03
N ILE A 336 -22.96 -11.34 0.82
CA ILE A 336 -22.80 -11.00 2.24
C ILE A 336 -23.80 -11.82 3.04
N PHE A 337 -23.32 -12.54 4.04
CA PHE A 337 -24.17 -13.23 5.00
C PHE A 337 -24.44 -12.32 6.21
N ALA A 338 -25.69 -12.18 6.62
CA ALA A 338 -26.08 -11.61 7.90
C ALA A 338 -26.30 -12.76 8.91
N VAL A 339 -25.47 -12.80 9.93
CA VAL A 339 -25.50 -13.83 10.98
C VAL A 339 -26.14 -13.25 12.24
N ARG A 340 -27.31 -13.74 12.62
CA ARG A 340 -28.06 -13.36 13.84
C ARG A 340 -27.78 -14.35 14.93
N VAL A 341 -27.23 -13.88 16.02
CA VAL A 341 -26.82 -14.71 17.15
C VAL A 341 -27.92 -14.81 18.21
N ASN A 342 -28.10 -15.97 18.82
CA ASN A 342 -28.92 -16.11 20.02
C ASN A 342 -28.14 -15.51 21.21
N GLN A 343 -28.39 -14.25 21.52
CA GLN A 343 -27.72 -13.49 22.57
C GLN A 343 -27.91 -14.03 24.01
N ARG A 344 -28.84 -14.97 24.22
CA ARG A 344 -28.95 -15.66 25.50
C ARG A 344 -27.82 -16.65 25.77
N LEU A 345 -27.14 -17.09 24.72
CA LEU A 345 -26.05 -18.08 24.79
C LEU A 345 -24.68 -17.45 24.58
N VAL A 346 -24.58 -16.54 23.61
CA VAL A 346 -23.27 -15.96 23.20
C VAL A 346 -23.47 -14.54 22.64
N SER A 347 -22.53 -13.67 22.93
CA SER A 347 -22.49 -12.31 22.36
C SER A 347 -22.14 -12.33 20.87
N GLU A 348 -22.83 -11.53 20.07
CA GLU A 348 -22.48 -11.29 18.66
C GLU A 348 -21.08 -10.75 18.50
N TYR A 349 -20.61 -9.92 19.41
CA TYR A 349 -19.23 -9.39 19.38
C TYR A 349 -18.20 -10.50 19.61
N PHE A 350 -18.48 -11.44 20.56
CA PHE A 350 -17.61 -12.58 20.80
C PHE A 350 -17.52 -13.48 19.55
N VAL A 351 -18.65 -13.77 18.93
CA VAL A 351 -18.70 -14.57 17.69
C VAL A 351 -17.96 -13.87 16.56
N SER A 352 -18.10 -12.54 16.42
CA SER A 352 -17.42 -11.74 15.41
C SER A 352 -15.89 -11.81 15.58
N ILE A 353 -15.38 -11.67 16.82
CA ILE A 353 -13.94 -11.80 17.09
C ILE A 353 -13.47 -13.23 16.81
N ALA A 354 -14.22 -14.24 17.22
CA ALA A 354 -13.91 -15.65 16.98
C ALA A 354 -13.80 -15.98 15.47
N LEU A 355 -14.69 -15.45 14.66
CA LEU A 355 -14.65 -15.60 13.19
C LEU A 355 -13.42 -14.91 12.57
N GLY A 356 -13.02 -13.76 13.09
CA GLY A 356 -11.86 -12.97 12.64
C GLY A 356 -10.51 -13.45 13.20
N ALA A 357 -10.51 -14.27 14.26
CA ALA A 357 -9.29 -14.80 14.89
C ALA A 357 -8.53 -15.77 13.97
N ASP A 358 -7.29 -16.10 14.35
CA ASP A 358 -6.41 -16.94 13.52
C ASP A 358 -7.04 -18.32 13.22
N TYR A 359 -7.64 -18.97 14.21
CA TYR A 359 -8.31 -20.24 13.98
C TYR A 359 -9.49 -20.14 13.01
N GLY A 360 -10.22 -19.02 13.03
CA GLY A 360 -11.32 -18.74 12.10
C GLY A 360 -10.81 -18.57 10.67
N ARG A 361 -9.72 -17.82 10.47
CA ARG A 361 -9.06 -17.66 9.16
C ARG A 361 -8.56 -19.02 8.63
N ARG A 362 -7.92 -19.84 9.47
CA ARG A 362 -7.47 -21.19 9.09
C ARG A 362 -8.64 -22.06 8.66
N TYR A 363 -9.75 -22.05 9.42
CA TYR A 363 -10.97 -22.78 9.06
C TYR A 363 -11.48 -22.36 7.67
N PHE A 364 -11.66 -21.07 7.40
CA PHE A 364 -12.14 -20.59 6.11
C PHE A 364 -11.18 -20.89 4.99
N THR A 365 -9.89 -20.69 5.19
CA THR A 365 -8.83 -20.99 4.19
C THR A 365 -8.82 -22.48 3.81
N HIS A 366 -8.98 -23.38 4.81
CA HIS A 366 -8.98 -24.82 4.58
C HIS A 366 -10.27 -25.31 3.91
N THR A 367 -11.41 -24.77 4.33
CA THR A 367 -12.71 -25.18 3.81
C THR A 367 -13.14 -24.45 2.53
N ALA A 368 -12.41 -23.42 2.09
CA ALA A 368 -12.75 -22.61 0.92
C ALA A 368 -12.95 -23.43 -0.35
N ASN A 369 -13.88 -22.98 -1.20
CA ASN A 369 -13.88 -23.35 -2.61
C ASN A 369 -12.90 -22.42 -3.33
N LYS A 370 -11.82 -22.98 -3.88
CA LYS A 370 -10.74 -22.22 -4.52
C LYS A 370 -10.87 -22.32 -6.04
N THR A 371 -10.74 -21.19 -6.71
CA THR A 371 -10.50 -21.08 -8.16
C THR A 371 -9.13 -20.44 -8.36
N THR A 372 -8.70 -20.22 -9.59
CA THR A 372 -7.36 -19.69 -9.90
C THR A 372 -7.03 -18.37 -9.16
N ASN A 373 -8.02 -17.48 -8.97
CA ASN A 373 -7.81 -16.15 -8.41
C ASN A 373 -8.75 -15.79 -7.25
N LEU A 374 -9.75 -16.62 -6.96
CA LEU A 374 -10.77 -16.30 -5.96
C LEU A 374 -11.02 -17.50 -5.04
N ALA A 375 -11.35 -17.19 -3.79
CA ALA A 375 -11.83 -18.16 -2.82
C ALA A 375 -13.25 -17.78 -2.37
N SER A 376 -14.07 -18.78 -2.07
CA SER A 376 -15.42 -18.56 -1.53
C SER A 376 -15.77 -19.57 -0.46
N THR A 377 -16.58 -19.11 0.48
CA THR A 377 -17.30 -19.97 1.43
C THR A 377 -18.77 -20.07 1.02
N ASN A 378 -19.58 -20.73 1.81
CA ASN A 378 -21.03 -20.75 1.64
C ASN A 378 -21.73 -20.88 3.00
N LYS A 379 -23.05 -20.74 2.98
CA LYS A 379 -23.89 -20.81 4.19
C LYS A 379 -23.67 -22.10 5.01
N ALA A 380 -23.49 -23.25 4.34
CA ALA A 380 -23.27 -24.53 5.01
C ALA A 380 -21.90 -24.59 5.71
N LYS A 381 -20.83 -24.11 5.05
CA LYS A 381 -19.48 -24.01 5.63
C LYS A 381 -19.47 -23.03 6.79
N LEU A 382 -20.04 -21.84 6.61
CA LEU A 382 -20.20 -20.85 7.68
C LEU A 382 -20.99 -21.45 8.87
N GLY A 383 -22.10 -22.10 8.62
CA GLY A 383 -22.91 -22.75 9.67
C GLY A 383 -22.20 -23.90 10.41
N ASN A 384 -21.21 -24.54 9.78
CA ASN A 384 -20.39 -25.59 10.41
C ASN A 384 -19.16 -25.06 11.13
N PHE A 385 -18.91 -23.75 11.11
CA PHE A 385 -17.81 -23.13 11.86
C PHE A 385 -17.94 -23.44 13.37
N PRO A 386 -16.90 -24.04 13.99
CA PRO A 386 -16.93 -24.36 15.41
C PRO A 386 -16.56 -23.13 16.23
N VAL A 387 -17.33 -22.86 17.28
CA VAL A 387 -17.06 -21.77 18.23
C VAL A 387 -16.84 -22.35 19.61
N ALA A 388 -15.77 -21.98 20.27
CA ALA A 388 -15.53 -22.23 21.68
C ALA A 388 -16.30 -21.17 22.48
N ILE A 389 -17.30 -21.58 23.27
CA ILE A 389 -18.24 -20.68 23.94
C ILE A 389 -17.97 -20.69 25.43
N PRO A 390 -17.41 -19.62 26.02
CA PRO A 390 -17.31 -19.42 27.46
C PRO A 390 -18.66 -19.04 28.09
N PRO A 391 -18.81 -19.09 29.43
CA PRO A 391 -19.90 -18.44 30.12
C PRO A 391 -20.03 -16.95 29.80
N ILE A 392 -21.25 -16.40 29.82
CA ILE A 392 -21.51 -15.01 29.39
C ILE A 392 -20.64 -13.97 30.12
N ASN A 393 -20.45 -14.13 31.44
CA ASN A 393 -19.59 -13.22 32.20
C ASN A 393 -18.11 -13.30 31.81
N GLU A 394 -17.66 -14.45 31.34
CA GLU A 394 -16.30 -14.64 30.84
C GLU A 394 -16.15 -14.07 29.42
N GLN A 395 -17.16 -14.22 28.56
CA GLN A 395 -17.20 -13.57 27.26
C GLN A 395 -17.02 -12.05 27.38
N GLN A 396 -17.71 -11.42 28.34
CA GLN A 396 -17.59 -9.98 28.56
C GLN A 396 -16.17 -9.56 28.91
N LYS A 397 -15.50 -10.29 29.81
CA LYS A 397 -14.11 -10.03 30.17
C LYS A 397 -13.14 -10.20 28.99
N ILE A 398 -13.38 -11.22 28.15
CA ILE A 398 -12.59 -11.46 26.95
C ILE A 398 -12.79 -10.32 25.94
N LEU A 399 -14.01 -9.82 25.76
CA LEU A 399 -14.30 -8.68 24.90
C LEU A 399 -13.60 -7.42 25.37
N GLU A 400 -13.68 -7.10 26.66
CA GLU A 400 -12.98 -5.97 27.27
C GLU A 400 -11.45 -6.08 27.08
N TYR A 401 -10.88 -7.26 27.30
CA TYR A 401 -9.47 -7.53 27.05
C TYR A 401 -9.09 -7.31 25.57
N CYS A 402 -9.87 -7.85 24.64
CA CYS A 402 -9.62 -7.70 23.20
C CYS A 402 -9.69 -6.22 22.77
N GLU A 403 -10.62 -5.42 23.33
CA GLU A 403 -10.75 -3.99 23.05
C GLU A 403 -9.52 -3.21 23.54
N VAL A 404 -9.00 -3.56 24.71
CA VAL A 404 -7.75 -2.97 25.24
C VAL A 404 -6.58 -3.31 24.31
N ILE A 405 -6.42 -4.59 23.96
CA ILE A 405 -5.35 -5.03 23.04
C ILE A 405 -5.46 -4.32 21.66
N ASP A 406 -6.67 -4.24 21.09
CA ASP A 406 -6.90 -3.54 19.84
C ASP A 406 -6.45 -2.07 19.93
N THR A 407 -6.87 -1.38 20.99
CA THR A 407 -6.58 0.04 21.20
C THR A 407 -5.08 0.29 21.40
N GLU A 408 -4.42 -0.48 22.25
CA GLU A 408 -3.00 -0.32 22.57
C GLU A 408 -2.11 -0.62 21.35
N TYR A 409 -2.34 -1.75 20.71
CA TYR A 409 -1.52 -2.14 19.55
C TYR A 409 -1.72 -1.20 18.37
N ASP A 410 -2.95 -0.77 18.09
CA ASP A 410 -3.25 0.18 17.01
C ASP A 410 -2.61 1.55 17.29
N ALA A 411 -2.59 2.01 18.55
CA ALA A 411 -1.89 3.25 18.93
C ALA A 411 -0.38 3.17 18.67
N VAL A 412 0.25 2.04 19.04
CA VAL A 412 1.69 1.82 18.81
C VAL A 412 1.97 1.71 17.30
N ILE A 413 1.20 0.90 16.55
CA ILE A 413 1.34 0.73 15.10
C ILE A 413 1.21 2.08 14.37
N ASN A 414 0.20 2.89 14.72
CA ASN A 414 0.00 4.22 14.14
C ASN A 414 1.14 5.18 14.46
N THR A 415 1.76 5.06 15.64
CA THR A 415 2.94 5.84 15.99
C THR A 415 4.13 5.46 15.12
N VAL A 416 4.41 4.15 14.96
CA VAL A 416 5.50 3.67 14.10
C VAL A 416 5.27 4.04 12.63
N LEU A 417 4.01 4.00 12.14
CA LEU A 417 3.66 4.46 10.79
C LEU A 417 3.97 5.95 10.58
N ARG A 418 3.67 6.80 11.56
CA ARG A 418 4.03 8.24 11.51
C ARG A 418 5.54 8.44 11.51
N GLU A 419 6.29 7.66 12.27
CA GLU A 419 7.76 7.72 12.26
C GLU A 419 8.34 7.32 10.90
N VAL A 420 7.79 6.28 10.24
CA VAL A 420 8.18 5.89 8.87
C VAL A 420 7.89 7.02 7.88
N ALA A 421 6.73 7.68 7.99
CA ALA A 421 6.40 8.84 7.15
C ALA A 421 7.38 9.99 7.36
N SER A 422 7.71 10.33 8.61
CA SER A 422 8.69 11.37 8.95
C SER A 422 10.10 11.05 8.46
N LEU A 423 10.53 9.79 8.52
CA LEU A 423 11.83 9.36 7.97
C LEU A 423 11.89 9.52 6.45
N ASN A 424 10.81 9.19 5.73
CA ASN A 424 10.72 9.38 4.29
C ASN A 424 10.77 10.88 3.92
N GLU A 425 10.09 11.74 4.68
CA GLU A 425 10.15 13.19 4.48
C GLU A 425 11.55 13.73 4.75
N TYR A 426 12.16 13.34 5.87
CA TYR A 426 13.53 13.71 6.22
C TYR A 426 14.53 13.31 5.13
N LYS A 427 14.41 12.08 4.58
CA LYS A 427 15.22 11.61 3.46
C LYS A 427 15.13 12.55 2.26
N GLN A 428 13.93 12.98 1.88
CA GLN A 428 13.73 13.90 0.76
C GLN A 428 14.35 15.27 1.04
N VAL A 429 14.19 15.81 2.25
CA VAL A 429 14.74 17.11 2.64
C VAL A 429 16.28 17.08 2.63
N VAL A 430 16.89 16.07 3.26
CA VAL A 430 18.37 15.96 3.31
C VAL A 430 18.96 15.85 1.91
N VAL A 431 18.35 15.05 1.02
CA VAL A 431 18.81 14.95 -0.37
C VAL A 431 18.70 16.29 -1.08
N ALA A 432 17.56 16.97 -0.97
CA ALA A 432 17.34 18.26 -1.61
C ALA A 432 18.32 19.32 -1.10
N ASP A 433 18.50 19.42 0.22
CA ASP A 433 19.37 20.42 0.83
C ASP A 433 20.86 20.20 0.51
N ALA A 434 21.30 18.94 0.45
CA ALA A 434 22.67 18.60 0.07
C ALA A 434 22.97 18.95 -1.40
N VAL A 435 22.08 18.58 -2.34
CA VAL A 435 22.33 18.82 -3.77
C VAL A 435 22.02 20.24 -4.23
N THR A 436 21.40 21.06 -3.39
CA THR A 436 21.16 22.50 -3.66
C THR A 436 22.07 23.41 -2.85
N GLY A 437 23.02 22.85 -2.06
CA GLY A 437 24.01 23.62 -1.32
C GLY A 437 23.47 24.32 -0.06
N LYS A 438 22.33 23.91 0.48
CA LYS A 438 21.78 24.46 1.72
C LYS A 438 22.49 23.95 2.96
N ILE A 439 23.19 22.83 2.84
CA ILE A 439 24.04 22.23 3.89
C ILE A 439 25.45 22.04 3.36
N LYS A 440 26.46 22.38 4.19
CA LYS A 440 27.89 22.19 3.92
C LYS A 440 28.33 20.86 4.51
N LEU A 441 28.95 20.00 3.73
CA LEU A 441 29.37 18.64 4.10
C LEU A 441 30.87 18.51 4.19
#